data_e08f8f3e0ec985fd9686eb946989137d
#
_entry.id   e08f8f3e0ec985fd9686eb946989137d
#
_cell.length_a   1.000
_cell.length_b   1.000
_cell.length_c   1.000
_cell.angle_alpha   90.00
_cell.angle_beta   90.00
_cell.angle_gamma   90.00
#
_symmetry.space_group_name_H-M   'P 1'
#
loop_
_entity.id
_entity.type
_entity.pdbx_description
1 polymer ?
#
loop_
_entity_poly.entity_id
_entity_poly.type
_entity_poly.pdbx_seq_one_letter_code
_entity_poly.pdbx_strand_id
1 'polypeptide(L)'
;MKEYIFEIEMKVRDYECDLQCVVNNANYQHYLEHARHEFLESAGANFGELHKQGIDAMVARVEIDYKVSLTSGDRFTVRLNIQREGAKLVFLEDIYRLPDNKLCAKGRVESICTENGRLTRGELFDKIFAAYLKTNEG
;
A
#
# COMPACT_ATOMS: atom_id res chain seq x y z
N MET A 1 5.50 19.41 3.12
CA MET A 1 4.48 18.85 2.24
C MET A 1 4.93 17.48 1.75
N LYS A 2 4.12 16.46 1.91
CA LYS A 2 4.47 15.12 1.45
C LYS A 2 4.24 15.00 -0.06
N GLU A 3 5.20 14.43 -0.73
CA GLU A 3 5.02 14.05 -2.13
C GLU A 3 4.74 12.57 -2.21
N TYR A 4 3.70 12.21 -2.92
CA TYR A 4 3.32 10.81 -3.10
C TYR A 4 3.69 10.38 -4.52
N ILE A 5 4.10 9.13 -4.66
CA ILE A 5 4.47 8.60 -5.97
C ILE A 5 3.28 8.01 -6.71
N PHE A 6 2.18 7.74 -5.99
CA PHE A 6 0.99 7.13 -6.57
C PHE A 6 -0.23 7.45 -5.72
N GLU A 7 -1.38 7.60 -6.35
CA GLU A 7 -2.65 7.70 -5.63
C GLU A 7 -3.78 7.09 -6.46
N ILE A 8 -4.80 6.63 -5.76
CA ILE A 8 -6.00 6.07 -6.39
C ILE A 8 -7.22 6.52 -5.60
N GLU A 9 -8.30 6.83 -6.31
CA GLU A 9 -9.56 7.20 -5.66
C GLU A 9 -10.48 5.99 -5.59
N MET A 10 -11.18 5.87 -4.46
CA MET A 10 -12.15 4.81 -4.21
C MET A 10 -13.40 5.40 -3.55
N LYS A 11 -14.45 4.60 -3.50
CA LYS A 11 -15.70 4.95 -2.82
C LYS A 11 -16.06 3.84 -1.85
N VAL A 12 -16.47 4.22 -0.63
CA VAL A 12 -16.92 3.27 0.38
C VAL A 12 -18.25 2.64 -0.06
N ARG A 13 -18.33 1.32 -0.01
CA ARG A 13 -19.53 0.54 -0.34
C ARG A 13 -20.27 0.19 0.94
N ASP A 14 -21.60 0.08 0.86
CA ASP A 14 -22.45 -0.18 2.03
C ASP A 14 -22.02 -1.42 2.81
N TYR A 15 -21.67 -2.50 2.10
CA TYR A 15 -21.31 -3.76 2.73
C TYR A 15 -19.96 -3.72 3.45
N GLU A 16 -19.23 -2.63 3.31
CA GLU A 16 -17.94 -2.45 3.99
C GLU A 16 -18.10 -1.84 5.39
N CYS A 17 -19.31 -1.44 5.72
CA CYS A 17 -19.60 -0.79 7.00
C CYS A 17 -20.15 -1.80 8.01
N ASP A 18 -19.87 -1.52 9.29
CA ASP A 18 -20.34 -2.36 10.40
C ASP A 18 -21.64 -1.80 11.00
N LEU A 19 -22.04 -2.34 12.16
CA LEU A 19 -23.27 -1.93 12.83
C LEU A 19 -23.26 -0.48 13.31
N GLN A 20 -22.09 0.12 13.47
CA GLN A 20 -21.96 1.53 13.82
C GLN A 20 -22.02 2.44 12.61
N CYS A 21 -22.28 1.89 11.42
CA CYS A 21 -22.36 2.62 10.15
C CYS A 21 -21.04 3.23 9.70
N VAL A 22 -19.92 2.72 10.21
CA VAL A 22 -18.58 3.14 9.79
C VAL A 22 -17.86 1.95 9.15
N VAL A 23 -16.88 2.26 8.31
CA VAL A 23 -16.09 1.22 7.65
C VAL A 23 -15.44 0.31 8.69
N ASN A 24 -15.61 -0.99 8.52
CA ASN A 24 -15.00 -1.98 9.39
C ASN A 24 -13.47 -1.90 9.30
N ASN A 25 -12.80 -2.01 10.44
CA ASN A 25 -11.35 -1.89 10.53
C ASN A 25 -10.60 -2.76 9.50
N ALA A 26 -11.08 -3.98 9.27
CA ALA A 26 -10.44 -4.90 8.33
C ALA A 26 -10.46 -4.38 6.90
N ASN A 27 -11.45 -3.58 6.53
CA ASN A 27 -11.57 -3.06 5.17
C ASN A 27 -10.53 -1.99 4.86
N TYR A 28 -10.03 -1.29 5.87
CA TYR A 28 -8.91 -0.35 5.64
C TYR A 28 -7.70 -1.10 5.10
N GLN A 29 -7.44 -2.28 5.62
CA GLN A 29 -6.36 -3.11 5.10
C GLN A 29 -6.59 -3.48 3.64
N HIS A 30 -7.83 -3.79 3.27
CA HIS A 30 -8.18 -4.09 1.88
C HIS A 30 -7.98 -2.87 0.97
N TYR A 31 -8.30 -1.68 1.44
CA TYR A 31 -8.08 -0.45 0.66
C TYR A 31 -6.59 -0.24 0.39
N LEU A 32 -5.77 -0.43 1.42
CA LEU A 32 -4.32 -0.29 1.26
C LEU A 32 -3.77 -1.34 0.31
N GLU A 33 -4.24 -2.58 0.41
CA GLU A 33 -3.81 -3.66 -0.47
C GLU A 33 -4.18 -3.37 -1.93
N HIS A 34 -5.39 -2.92 -2.17
CA HIS A 34 -5.82 -2.59 -3.52
C HIS A 34 -4.93 -1.49 -4.12
N ALA A 35 -4.64 -0.45 -3.34
CA ALA A 35 -3.77 0.64 -3.80
C ALA A 35 -2.37 0.12 -4.15
N ARG A 36 -1.82 -0.77 -3.32
CA ARG A 36 -0.51 -1.37 -3.61
C ARG A 36 -0.54 -2.19 -4.89
N HIS A 37 -1.59 -2.99 -5.10
CA HIS A 37 -1.71 -3.80 -6.32
C HIS A 37 -1.79 -2.93 -7.56
N GLU A 38 -2.56 -1.85 -7.51
CA GLU A 38 -2.66 -0.93 -8.64
C GLU A 38 -1.34 -0.22 -8.90
N PHE A 39 -0.63 0.15 -7.85
CA PHE A 39 0.71 0.74 -7.99
C PHE A 39 1.69 -0.25 -8.63
N LEU A 40 1.70 -1.49 -8.16
CA LEU A 40 2.59 -2.52 -8.69
C LEU A 40 2.32 -2.76 -10.17
N GLU A 41 1.05 -2.81 -10.55
CA GLU A 41 0.66 -2.95 -11.95
C GLU A 41 1.15 -1.76 -12.77
N SER A 42 0.97 -0.54 -12.27
CA SER A 42 1.43 0.67 -12.96
C SER A 42 2.95 0.72 -13.11
N ALA A 43 3.67 0.12 -12.19
CA ALA A 43 5.13 0.06 -12.22
C ALA A 43 5.66 -1.07 -13.12
N GLY A 44 4.76 -1.87 -13.69
CA GLY A 44 5.15 -2.98 -14.56
C GLY A 44 5.64 -4.23 -13.82
N ALA A 45 5.38 -4.32 -12.53
CA ALA A 45 5.79 -5.48 -11.73
C ALA A 45 4.83 -6.65 -11.98
N ASN A 46 5.38 -7.76 -12.42
CA ASN A 46 4.59 -8.97 -12.68
C ASN A 46 4.97 -10.06 -11.67
N PHE A 47 4.32 -10.02 -10.51
CA PHE A 47 4.63 -10.96 -9.44
C PHE A 47 4.14 -12.38 -9.74
N GLY A 48 3.16 -12.53 -10.64
CA GLY A 48 2.74 -13.86 -11.10
C GLY A 48 3.85 -14.58 -11.85
N GLU A 49 4.54 -13.86 -12.73
CA GLU A 49 5.68 -14.43 -13.45
C GLU A 49 6.86 -14.70 -12.53
N LEU A 50 7.13 -13.80 -11.59
CA LEU A 50 8.19 -13.99 -10.61
C LEU A 50 7.93 -15.21 -9.73
N HIS A 51 6.68 -15.42 -9.34
CA HIS A 51 6.29 -16.59 -8.55
C HIS A 51 6.65 -17.90 -9.27
N LYS A 52 6.43 -17.95 -10.58
CA LYS A 52 6.80 -19.13 -11.39
C LYS A 52 8.30 -19.39 -11.36
N GLN A 53 9.10 -18.37 -11.11
CA GLN A 53 10.55 -18.48 -11.00
C GLN A 53 11.01 -18.71 -9.56
N GLY A 54 10.07 -18.90 -8.64
CA GLY A 54 10.37 -19.10 -7.22
C GLY A 54 10.60 -17.82 -6.43
N ILE A 55 10.24 -16.68 -7.00
CA ILE A 55 10.44 -15.36 -6.36
C ILE A 55 9.10 -14.82 -5.91
N ASP A 56 8.99 -14.50 -4.62
CA ASP A 56 7.76 -13.97 -4.03
C ASP A 56 8.03 -12.73 -3.21
N ALA A 57 7.11 -11.76 -3.31
CA ALA A 57 7.09 -10.60 -2.42
C ALA A 57 5.90 -10.78 -1.49
N MET A 58 6.14 -10.70 -0.19
CA MET A 58 5.10 -10.98 0.82
C MET A 58 5.06 -9.89 1.87
N VAL A 59 3.86 -9.61 2.37
CA VAL A 59 3.69 -8.68 3.49
C VAL A 59 4.16 -9.37 4.76
N ALA A 60 5.06 -8.72 5.50
CA ALA A 60 5.59 -9.23 6.75
C ALA A 60 4.99 -8.50 7.97
N ARG A 61 4.57 -7.25 7.80
CA ARG A 61 4.02 -6.48 8.90
C ARG A 61 3.12 -5.36 8.37
N VAL A 62 2.02 -5.12 9.08
CA VAL A 62 1.10 -4.02 8.78
C VAL A 62 0.84 -3.25 10.06
N GLU A 63 0.95 -1.93 9.99
CA GLU A 63 0.56 -1.03 11.06
C GLU A 63 -0.42 -0.02 10.47
N ILE A 64 -1.54 0.20 11.13
CA ILE A 64 -2.53 1.18 10.70
C ILE A 64 -2.95 2.02 11.89
N ASP A 65 -2.82 3.34 11.73
CA ASP A 65 -3.36 4.30 12.70
C ASP A 65 -4.68 4.82 12.15
N TYR A 66 -5.75 4.61 12.88
CA TYR A 66 -7.09 5.06 12.51
C TYR A 66 -7.33 6.45 13.12
N LYS A 67 -7.62 7.43 12.27
CA LYS A 67 -7.78 8.82 12.71
C LYS A 67 -9.23 9.28 12.68
N VAL A 68 -9.88 9.13 11.53
CA VAL A 68 -11.27 9.54 11.31
C VAL A 68 -11.96 8.45 10.52
N SER A 69 -13.13 8.02 10.97
CA SER A 69 -13.86 6.94 10.31
C SER A 69 -14.45 7.37 8.98
N LEU A 70 -14.35 6.49 7.99
CA LEU A 70 -15.08 6.63 6.74
C LEU A 70 -16.45 6.00 6.91
N THR A 71 -17.44 6.52 6.18
CA THR A 71 -18.82 6.03 6.21
C THR A 71 -19.26 5.67 4.79
N SER A 72 -20.39 4.96 4.68
CA SER A 72 -20.93 4.53 3.39
C SER A 72 -21.09 5.71 2.44
N GLY A 73 -20.62 5.52 1.21
CA GLY A 73 -20.72 6.54 0.18
C GLY A 73 -19.62 7.57 0.17
N ASP A 74 -18.78 7.60 1.20
CA ASP A 74 -17.63 8.52 1.21
C ASP A 74 -16.68 8.18 0.07
N ARG A 75 -16.16 9.23 -0.56
CA ARG A 75 -15.07 9.09 -1.54
C ARG A 75 -13.76 9.42 -0.83
N PHE A 76 -12.72 8.71 -1.21
CA PHE A 76 -11.41 8.90 -0.58
C PHE A 76 -10.29 8.55 -1.55
N THR A 77 -9.09 9.04 -1.25
CA THR A 77 -7.88 8.63 -1.98
C THR A 77 -6.97 7.86 -1.05
N VAL A 78 -6.28 6.89 -1.61
CA VAL A 78 -5.12 6.27 -0.96
C VAL A 78 -3.89 6.79 -1.69
N ARG A 79 -3.01 7.46 -0.96
CA ARG A 79 -1.78 8.05 -1.50
C ARG A 79 -0.61 7.34 -0.88
N LEU A 80 0.35 6.91 -1.70
CA LEU A 80 1.43 6.09 -1.18
C LEU A 80 2.82 6.53 -1.63
N ASN A 81 3.78 6.18 -0.81
CA ASN A 81 5.21 6.27 -1.07
C ASN A 81 5.84 4.94 -0.73
N ILE A 82 7.05 4.73 -1.22
CA ILE A 82 7.83 3.55 -0.87
C ILE A 82 9.22 3.96 -0.40
N GLN A 83 9.81 3.12 0.44
CA GLN A 83 11.19 3.29 0.85
C GLN A 83 11.80 1.93 1.18
N ARG A 84 13.11 1.84 1.09
CA ARG A 84 13.83 0.62 1.47
C ARG A 84 14.30 0.75 2.91
N GLU A 85 14.16 -0.33 3.69
CA GLU A 85 14.68 -0.42 5.05
C GLU A 85 15.28 -1.81 5.23
N GLY A 86 16.59 -1.90 5.17
CA GLY A 86 17.25 -3.19 5.20
C GLY A 86 16.80 -4.04 4.01
N ALA A 87 16.33 -5.25 4.27
CA ALA A 87 15.82 -6.14 3.21
C ALA A 87 14.37 -5.84 2.81
N LYS A 88 13.73 -4.88 3.48
CA LYS A 88 12.31 -4.61 3.31
C LYS A 88 12.02 -3.53 2.29
N LEU A 89 10.88 -3.65 1.61
CA LEU A 89 10.24 -2.55 0.92
C LEU A 89 9.08 -2.11 1.77
N VAL A 90 9.08 -0.85 2.17
CA VAL A 90 8.06 -0.29 3.04
C VAL A 90 7.14 0.61 2.23
N PHE A 91 5.84 0.33 2.30
CA PHE A 91 4.80 1.18 1.72
C PHE A 91 4.27 2.09 2.82
N LEU A 92 4.29 3.40 2.58
CA LEU A 92 3.69 4.39 3.46
C LEU A 92 2.43 4.87 2.76
N GLU A 93 1.27 4.54 3.32
CA GLU A 93 -0.02 4.76 2.66
C GLU A 93 -0.93 5.59 3.54
N ASP A 94 -1.40 6.72 2.99
CA ASP A 94 -2.29 7.63 3.70
C ASP A 94 -3.65 7.66 3.01
N ILE A 95 -4.72 7.58 3.81
CA ILE A 95 -6.10 7.62 3.30
C ILE A 95 -6.68 8.99 3.63
N TYR A 96 -7.13 9.71 2.58
CA TYR A 96 -7.73 11.04 2.72
C TYR A 96 -9.15 11.02 2.19
N ARG A 97 -10.10 11.47 3.02
CA ARG A 97 -11.50 11.60 2.61
C ARG A 97 -11.66 12.82 1.69
N LEU A 98 -12.55 12.70 0.71
CA LEU A 98 -12.87 13.78 -0.21
C LEU A 98 -14.28 14.28 0.07
N PRO A 99 -14.61 15.55 -0.19
CA PRO A 99 -13.74 16.60 -0.76
C PRO A 99 -12.90 17.36 0.25
N ASP A 100 -13.10 17.11 1.57
CA ASP A 100 -12.43 17.90 2.62
C ASP A 100 -10.96 17.56 2.82
N ASN A 101 -10.49 16.49 2.19
CA ASN A 101 -9.10 16.07 2.26
C ASN A 101 -8.65 15.75 3.70
N LYS A 102 -9.58 15.20 4.49
CA LYS A 102 -9.31 14.85 5.88
C LYS A 102 -8.54 13.54 5.97
N LEU A 103 -7.44 13.53 6.71
CA LEU A 103 -6.66 12.31 6.93
C LEU A 103 -7.47 11.35 7.79
N CYS A 104 -7.78 10.17 7.24
CA CYS A 104 -8.59 9.17 7.92
C CYS A 104 -7.76 8.03 8.49
N ALA A 105 -6.68 7.65 7.82
CA ALA A 105 -5.82 6.57 8.30
C ALA A 105 -4.42 6.73 7.74
N LYS A 106 -3.44 6.21 8.49
CA LYS A 106 -2.05 6.13 8.04
C LYS A 106 -1.61 4.69 8.15
N GLY A 107 -1.12 4.12 7.06
CA GLY A 107 -0.66 2.75 7.02
C GLY A 107 0.84 2.66 6.75
N ARG A 108 1.46 1.67 7.38
CA ARG A 108 2.84 1.29 7.09
C ARG A 108 2.83 -0.21 6.84
N VAL A 109 3.22 -0.62 5.65
CA VAL A 109 3.21 -2.02 5.25
C VAL A 109 4.63 -2.43 4.86
N GLU A 110 5.16 -3.41 5.59
CA GLU A 110 6.51 -3.91 5.34
C GLU A 110 6.43 -5.19 4.53
N SER A 111 7.13 -5.20 3.39
CA SER A 111 7.18 -6.34 2.49
C SER A 111 8.60 -6.90 2.43
N ILE A 112 8.69 -8.22 2.26
CA ILE A 112 9.96 -8.92 2.07
C ILE A 112 9.92 -9.67 0.76
N CYS A 113 11.10 -10.01 0.26
CA CYS A 113 11.22 -10.82 -0.95
C CYS A 113 11.91 -12.13 -0.61
N THR A 114 11.34 -13.24 -1.08
CA THR A 114 11.95 -14.57 -0.92
C THR A 114 12.26 -15.15 -2.28
N GLU A 115 13.30 -15.97 -2.34
CA GLU A 115 13.66 -16.73 -3.53
C GLU A 115 13.82 -18.19 -3.12
N ASN A 116 13.00 -19.05 -3.71
CA ASN A 116 12.93 -20.47 -3.36
C ASN A 116 12.76 -20.68 -1.84
N GLY A 117 11.91 -19.84 -1.23
CA GLY A 117 11.58 -19.91 0.19
C GLY A 117 12.59 -19.27 1.13
N ARG A 118 13.65 -18.69 0.60
CA ARG A 118 14.69 -18.05 1.42
C ARG A 118 14.59 -16.52 1.33
N LEU A 119 14.71 -15.87 2.47
CA LEU A 119 14.71 -14.41 2.52
C LEU A 119 15.91 -13.86 1.74
N THR A 120 15.63 -12.87 0.87
CA THR A 120 16.69 -12.16 0.13
C THR A 120 16.97 -10.83 0.82
N ARG A 121 17.95 -10.10 0.29
CA ARG A 121 18.26 -8.75 0.75
C ARG A 121 17.37 -7.69 0.11
N GLY A 122 16.42 -8.12 -0.71
CA GLY A 122 15.49 -7.20 -1.37
C GLY A 122 16.04 -6.55 -2.62
N GLU A 123 17.06 -7.12 -3.26
CA GLU A 123 17.65 -6.57 -4.49
C GLU A 123 16.61 -6.41 -5.60
N LEU A 124 15.62 -7.31 -5.61
CA LEU A 124 14.54 -7.25 -6.61
C LEU A 124 13.78 -5.93 -6.52
N PHE A 125 13.55 -5.44 -5.29
CA PHE A 125 12.86 -4.18 -5.09
C PHE A 125 13.61 -3.02 -5.73
N ASP A 126 14.93 -3.03 -5.62
CA ASP A 126 15.76 -1.98 -6.22
C ASP A 126 15.65 -2.00 -7.74
N LYS A 127 15.54 -3.18 -8.33
CA LYS A 127 15.42 -3.32 -9.79
C LYS A 127 14.04 -2.84 -10.28
N ILE A 128 12.98 -3.31 -9.63
CA ILE A 128 11.61 -3.01 -10.07
C ILE A 128 11.25 -1.55 -9.83
N PHE A 129 11.68 -1.00 -8.68
CA PHE A 129 11.26 0.33 -8.25
C PHE A 129 12.37 1.37 -8.32
N ALA A 130 13.39 1.14 -9.15
CA ALA A 130 14.54 2.04 -9.26
C ALA A 130 14.14 3.50 -9.50
N ALA A 131 13.14 3.72 -10.35
CA ALA A 131 12.70 5.08 -10.70
C ALA A 131 12.10 5.82 -9.50
N TYR A 132 11.47 5.08 -8.58
CA TYR A 132 10.81 5.66 -7.40
C TYR A 132 11.76 5.79 -6.22
N LEU A 133 12.67 4.84 -6.05
CA LEU A 133 13.58 4.82 -4.91
C LEU A 133 14.70 5.86 -5.03
N LYS A 134 15.11 6.18 -6.22
CA LYS A 134 16.16 7.20 -6.44
C LYS A 134 15.76 8.58 -5.94
N THR A 135 14.48 8.91 -5.99
CA THR A 135 14.01 10.22 -5.56
C THR A 135 14.11 10.40 -4.05
N ASN A 136 14.21 9.30 -3.30
CA ASN A 136 14.28 9.35 -1.84
C ASN A 136 15.71 9.45 -1.30
N GLU A 137 16.70 9.35 -2.18
CA GLU A 137 18.11 9.46 -1.82
C GLU A 137 18.65 10.88 -1.93
N GLY A 138 17.85 11.75 -2.52
CA GLY A 138 18.23 13.14 -2.85
C GLY A 138 18.59 14.06 -1.71
#